data_9a8a418840658469849a09d8945fa8e3
#
_entry.id   9a8a418840658469849a09d8945fa8e3
#
_cell.length_a   1.000
_cell.length_b   1.000
_cell.length_c   1.000
_cell.angle_alpha   90.00
_cell.angle_beta   90.00
_cell.angle_gamma   90.00
#
_symmetry.space_group_name_H-M   'P 1'
#
loop_
_entity.id
_entity.type
_entity.pdbx_description
1 polymer ?
#
loop_
_entity_poly.entity_id
_entity_poly.type
_entity_poly.pdbx_seq_one_letter_code
_entity_poly.pdbx_strand_id
1 'polypeptide(L)'
;GDGAHSLNISTAVALVVAACEVPVAKHGNRAASSKAGAADTLEALGLNLDRASAQAEASLTDLGICFLFAQKHHPALAPLAPIRKAIGRRTVFNLTGPLANPAGVTRQLIGVARPDFLPVYAEAIAALEYQAVMLVSGDEPLDELSVCGPSTCLTVGRPAERLAPEDFGLTRHAPEDLRGGDPAYNADALRRLLMGETGAYRDAVLLNAGAALVVAGHAHDVRDGIEEAAEALDRGLAKALLDCWIAY
;
A
#
# COMPACT_ATOMS: atom_id res chain seq x y z
N GLY A 1 9.31 -2.43 7.08
CA GLY A 1 8.74 -1.18 7.63
C GLY A 1 9.79 -0.10 7.75
N ASP A 2 9.39 1.09 7.51
CA ASP A 2 10.16 2.32 7.50
C ASP A 2 10.51 2.83 8.92
N GLY A 3 9.70 2.52 9.90
CA GLY A 3 9.79 3.05 11.28
C GLY A 3 9.00 4.36 11.47
N ALA A 4 8.28 4.82 10.45
CA ALA A 4 7.45 6.04 10.52
C ALA A 4 6.25 5.87 11.44
N HIS A 5 5.83 4.64 11.69
CA HIS A 5 4.61 4.33 12.47
C HIS A 5 3.37 5.08 11.95
N SER A 6 3.27 5.19 10.63
CA SER A 6 2.18 5.88 9.95
C SER A 6 0.87 5.10 9.99
N LEU A 7 -0.23 5.77 9.67
CA LEU A 7 -1.49 5.15 9.30
C LEU A 7 -1.28 4.15 8.15
N ASN A 8 -2.20 3.20 7.98
CA ASN A 8 -2.09 2.16 6.93
C ASN A 8 -2.43 2.72 5.53
N ILE A 9 -1.53 3.58 4.99
CA ILE A 9 -1.71 4.25 3.70
C ILE A 9 -1.95 3.22 2.60
N SER A 10 -1.05 2.25 2.41
CA SER A 10 -1.16 1.27 1.34
C SER A 10 -2.43 0.39 1.41
N THR A 11 -3.02 0.21 2.62
CA THR A 11 -4.29 -0.52 2.76
C THR A 11 -5.46 0.32 2.25
N ALA A 12 -5.48 1.61 2.58
CA ALA A 12 -6.47 2.55 2.07
C ALA A 12 -6.34 2.73 0.55
N VAL A 13 -5.10 2.88 0.05
CA VAL A 13 -4.80 2.94 -1.39
C VAL A 13 -5.37 1.71 -2.13
N ALA A 14 -5.19 0.51 -1.58
CA ALA A 14 -5.72 -0.71 -2.19
C ALA A 14 -7.25 -0.68 -2.34
N LEU A 15 -7.97 -0.18 -1.33
CA LEU A 15 -9.43 -0.03 -1.40
C LEU A 15 -9.85 1.03 -2.41
N VAL A 16 -9.16 2.17 -2.46
CA VAL A 16 -9.48 3.26 -3.39
C VAL A 16 -9.22 2.84 -4.83
N VAL A 17 -8.05 2.23 -5.11
CA VAL A 17 -7.70 1.74 -6.44
C VAL A 17 -8.66 0.67 -6.93
N ALA A 18 -9.06 -0.26 -6.05
CA ALA A 18 -10.06 -1.26 -6.40
C ALA A 18 -11.46 -0.65 -6.65
N ALA A 19 -11.79 0.44 -5.94
CA ALA A 19 -13.04 1.19 -6.17
C ALA A 19 -13.05 1.98 -7.50
N CYS A 20 -11.86 2.22 -8.10
CA CYS A 20 -11.69 2.73 -9.46
C CYS A 20 -11.67 1.59 -10.51
N GLU A 21 -12.26 0.44 -10.21
CA GLU A 21 -12.38 -0.72 -11.11
C GLU A 21 -11.04 -1.36 -11.54
N VAL A 22 -9.97 -1.07 -10.84
CA VAL A 22 -8.65 -1.72 -11.05
C VAL A 22 -8.48 -2.88 -10.09
N PRO A 23 -8.34 -4.14 -10.56
CA PRO A 23 -8.18 -5.30 -9.68
C PRO A 23 -6.92 -5.21 -8.81
N VAL A 24 -7.06 -5.40 -7.49
CA VAL A 24 -5.98 -5.28 -6.53
C VAL A 24 -5.79 -6.58 -5.73
N ALA A 25 -4.62 -7.21 -5.89
CA ALA A 25 -4.19 -8.31 -5.03
C ALA A 25 -3.19 -7.78 -3.98
N LYS A 26 -3.71 -7.43 -2.80
CA LYS A 26 -2.90 -6.89 -1.73
C LYS A 26 -2.23 -7.99 -0.92
N HIS A 27 -0.90 -8.04 -0.98
CA HIS A 27 -0.09 -8.89 -0.11
C HIS A 27 0.30 -8.13 1.16
N GLY A 28 0.12 -8.74 2.31
CA GLY A 28 0.41 -8.08 3.59
C GLY A 28 0.55 -9.05 4.77
N ASN A 29 1.02 -8.49 5.89
CA ASN A 29 1.27 -9.25 7.12
C ASN A 29 0.80 -8.45 8.34
N ARG A 30 0.89 -9.08 9.52
CA ARG A 30 0.81 -8.41 10.82
C ARG A 30 2.05 -7.53 11.03
N ALA A 31 1.91 -6.57 11.94
CA ALA A 31 3.02 -5.70 12.31
C ALA A 31 4.22 -6.52 12.81
N ALA A 32 5.43 -6.15 12.33
CA ALA A 32 6.68 -6.70 12.84
C ALA A 32 7.37 -5.75 13.83
N SER A 33 7.30 -4.45 13.59
CA SER A 33 7.92 -3.39 14.40
C SER A 33 7.00 -2.19 14.65
N SER A 34 5.97 -1.98 13.82
CA SER A 34 4.91 -0.97 14.03
C SER A 34 3.84 -1.46 15.01
N LYS A 35 2.90 -0.57 15.39
CA LYS A 35 1.79 -0.92 16.29
C LYS A 35 0.68 -1.70 15.58
N ALA A 36 0.50 -1.50 14.28
CA ALA A 36 -0.51 -2.17 13.46
C ALA A 36 0.01 -2.39 12.04
N GLY A 37 -0.07 -3.62 11.55
CA GLY A 37 0.16 -3.98 10.16
C GLY A 37 -1.14 -3.99 9.35
N ALA A 38 -1.02 -4.26 8.05
CA ALA A 38 -2.19 -4.34 7.17
C ALA A 38 -3.22 -5.37 7.65
N ALA A 39 -2.76 -6.57 8.04
CA ALA A 39 -3.63 -7.64 8.53
C ALA A 39 -4.34 -7.24 9.83
N ASP A 40 -3.63 -6.61 10.78
CA ASP A 40 -4.19 -6.19 12.05
C ASP A 40 -5.31 -5.14 11.86
N THR A 41 -5.07 -4.18 10.96
CA THR A 41 -6.04 -3.13 10.64
C THR A 41 -7.26 -3.66 9.90
N LEU A 42 -7.07 -4.56 8.92
CA LEU A 42 -8.19 -5.20 8.20
C LEU A 42 -9.06 -6.05 9.14
N GLU A 43 -8.45 -6.77 10.06
CA GLU A 43 -9.17 -7.55 11.09
C GLU A 43 -9.95 -6.62 12.03
N ALA A 44 -9.37 -5.48 12.45
CA ALA A 44 -10.06 -4.47 13.26
C ALA A 44 -11.19 -3.76 12.49
N LEU A 45 -11.13 -3.71 11.15
CA LEU A 45 -12.23 -3.26 10.30
C LEU A 45 -13.37 -4.27 10.22
N GLY A 46 -13.12 -5.53 10.59
CA GLY A 46 -14.10 -6.62 10.56
C GLY A 46 -13.86 -7.69 9.49
N LEU A 47 -12.78 -7.58 8.71
CA LEU A 47 -12.45 -8.60 7.72
C LEU A 47 -11.96 -9.87 8.41
N ASN A 48 -12.59 -11.00 8.12
CA ASN A 48 -12.11 -12.30 8.58
C ASN A 48 -10.94 -12.77 7.71
N LEU A 49 -9.72 -12.75 8.26
CA LEU A 49 -8.49 -13.05 7.51
C LEU A 49 -8.41 -14.49 7.02
N ASP A 50 -9.00 -15.44 7.75
CA ASP A 50 -9.02 -16.86 7.33
C ASP A 50 -9.93 -17.04 6.12
N ARG A 51 -11.13 -16.44 6.16
CA ARG A 51 -12.09 -16.43 5.05
C ARG A 51 -11.53 -15.67 3.86
N ALA A 52 -11.01 -14.47 4.06
CA ALA A 52 -10.41 -13.65 3.00
C ALA A 52 -9.26 -14.38 2.29
N SER A 53 -8.43 -15.13 3.03
CA SER A 53 -7.36 -15.93 2.43
C SER A 53 -7.89 -17.15 1.65
N ALA A 54 -8.93 -17.81 2.17
CA ALA A 54 -9.53 -18.96 1.50
C ALA A 54 -10.32 -18.59 0.24
N GLN A 55 -10.87 -17.37 0.18
CA GLN A 55 -11.70 -16.86 -0.91
C GLN A 55 -10.99 -15.80 -1.75
N ALA A 56 -9.65 -15.70 -1.67
CA ALA A 56 -8.91 -14.62 -2.31
C ALA A 56 -9.14 -14.53 -3.83
N GLU A 57 -9.17 -15.65 -4.53
CA GLU A 57 -9.42 -15.68 -5.98
C GLU A 57 -10.85 -15.27 -6.31
N ALA A 58 -11.84 -15.79 -5.59
CA ALA A 58 -13.24 -15.43 -5.78
C ALA A 58 -13.48 -13.94 -5.45
N SER A 59 -12.97 -13.47 -4.32
CA SER A 59 -13.04 -12.06 -3.92
C SER A 59 -12.41 -11.12 -4.94
N LEU A 60 -11.26 -11.49 -5.52
CA LEU A 60 -10.63 -10.71 -6.59
C LEU A 60 -11.51 -10.68 -7.84
N THR A 61 -12.14 -11.78 -8.19
CA THR A 61 -13.02 -11.89 -9.37
C THR A 61 -14.31 -11.09 -9.19
N ASP A 62 -14.96 -11.22 -8.03
CA ASP A 62 -16.30 -10.69 -7.79
C ASP A 62 -16.30 -9.24 -7.31
N LEU A 63 -15.28 -8.85 -6.54
CA LEU A 63 -15.18 -7.53 -5.90
C LEU A 63 -14.02 -6.68 -6.42
N GLY A 64 -13.11 -7.25 -7.21
CA GLY A 64 -11.90 -6.56 -7.67
C GLY A 64 -10.81 -6.40 -6.60
N ILE A 65 -10.94 -7.00 -5.43
CA ILE A 65 -9.94 -6.91 -4.36
C ILE A 65 -9.78 -8.22 -3.62
N CYS A 66 -8.53 -8.56 -3.26
CA CYS A 66 -8.25 -9.64 -2.31
C CYS A 66 -7.13 -9.28 -1.35
N PHE A 67 -7.07 -9.96 -0.21
CA PHE A 67 -5.97 -9.88 0.75
C PHE A 67 -5.25 -11.22 0.88
N LEU A 68 -3.98 -11.21 0.49
CA LEU A 68 -3.11 -12.37 0.55
C LEU A 68 -2.28 -12.29 1.83
N PHE A 69 -2.79 -12.91 2.90
CA PHE A 69 -2.13 -12.90 4.20
C PHE A 69 -0.85 -13.71 4.14
N ALA A 70 0.31 -13.07 4.32
CA ALA A 70 1.62 -13.67 4.10
C ALA A 70 1.84 -14.98 4.88
N GLN A 71 1.33 -15.10 6.12
CA GLN A 71 1.47 -16.30 6.92
C GLN A 71 0.73 -17.51 6.33
N LYS A 72 -0.36 -17.27 5.59
CA LYS A 72 -1.14 -18.35 4.95
C LYS A 72 -0.57 -18.72 3.58
N HIS A 73 -0.04 -17.75 2.85
CA HIS A 73 0.44 -17.94 1.48
C HIS A 73 1.93 -18.33 1.38
N HIS A 74 2.70 -18.16 2.47
CA HIS A 74 4.12 -18.55 2.52
C HIS A 74 4.42 -19.52 3.67
N PRO A 75 3.80 -20.72 3.71
CA PRO A 75 3.99 -21.67 4.81
C PRO A 75 5.46 -22.12 4.95
N ALA A 76 6.22 -22.15 3.85
CA ALA A 76 7.64 -22.49 3.86
C ALA A 76 8.51 -21.50 4.66
N LEU A 77 8.04 -20.27 4.87
CA LEU A 77 8.75 -19.27 5.67
C LEU A 77 8.41 -19.32 7.17
N ALA A 78 7.37 -20.04 7.56
CA ALA A 78 6.95 -20.14 8.97
C ALA A 78 8.07 -20.63 9.91
N PRO A 79 8.88 -21.65 9.58
CA PRO A 79 10.00 -22.08 10.43
C PRO A 79 11.09 -21.03 10.62
N LEU A 80 11.18 -20.04 9.73
CA LEU A 80 12.19 -18.96 9.82
C LEU A 80 11.77 -17.83 10.76
N ALA A 81 10.48 -17.74 11.13
CA ALA A 81 9.98 -16.65 11.97
C ALA A 81 10.69 -16.57 13.34
N PRO A 82 10.87 -17.65 14.12
CA PRO A 82 11.60 -17.62 15.40
C PRO A 82 13.08 -17.27 15.20
N ILE A 83 13.71 -17.75 14.11
CA ILE A 83 15.11 -17.46 13.79
C ILE A 83 15.26 -15.95 13.50
N ARG A 84 14.39 -15.38 12.67
CA ARG A 84 14.39 -13.95 12.38
C ARG A 84 14.20 -13.09 13.63
N LYS A 85 13.31 -13.52 14.53
CA LYS A 85 13.08 -12.86 15.82
C LYS A 85 14.34 -12.91 16.70
N ALA A 86 15.03 -14.05 16.77
CA ALA A 86 16.27 -14.22 17.55
C ALA A 86 17.42 -13.38 16.99
N ILE A 87 17.53 -13.22 15.66
CA ILE A 87 18.54 -12.36 15.01
C ILE A 87 18.33 -10.88 15.39
N GLY A 88 17.09 -10.43 15.57
CA GLY A 88 16.76 -9.05 15.98
C GLY A 88 17.21 -7.95 15.02
N ARG A 89 17.61 -8.29 13.79
CA ARG A 89 18.10 -7.38 12.76
C ARG A 89 17.30 -7.53 11.47
N ARG A 90 17.33 -6.51 10.63
CA ARG A 90 16.79 -6.61 9.26
C ARG A 90 17.57 -7.67 8.48
N THR A 91 16.84 -8.45 7.70
CA THR A 91 17.38 -9.52 6.83
C THR A 91 16.88 -9.29 5.41
N VAL A 92 17.35 -10.05 4.45
CA VAL A 92 16.87 -10.03 3.06
C VAL A 92 15.34 -10.18 2.98
N PHE A 93 14.71 -10.92 3.88
CA PHE A 93 13.25 -11.07 3.93
C PHE A 93 12.49 -9.77 4.24
N ASN A 94 13.15 -8.74 4.73
CA ASN A 94 12.54 -7.43 4.89
C ASN A 94 12.52 -6.64 3.57
N LEU A 95 13.33 -7.03 2.61
CA LEU A 95 13.43 -6.41 1.29
C LEU A 95 12.64 -7.19 0.23
N THR A 96 12.56 -8.52 0.34
CA THR A 96 11.91 -9.35 -0.69
C THR A 96 10.38 -9.41 -0.59
N GLY A 97 9.80 -8.93 0.52
CA GLY A 97 8.35 -8.98 0.75
C GLY A 97 7.51 -8.41 -0.41
N PRO A 98 7.81 -7.22 -0.92
CA PRO A 98 7.09 -6.64 -2.05
C PRO A 98 7.18 -7.48 -3.34
N LEU A 99 8.29 -8.19 -3.55
CA LEU A 99 8.53 -9.02 -4.75
C LEU A 99 7.98 -10.45 -4.62
N ALA A 100 7.37 -10.79 -3.50
CA ALA A 100 6.88 -12.14 -3.19
C ALA A 100 5.35 -12.21 -3.16
N ASN A 101 4.66 -11.34 -3.91
CA ASN A 101 3.20 -11.38 -3.98
C ASN A 101 2.73 -12.67 -4.64
N PRO A 102 1.97 -13.54 -3.93
CA PRO A 102 1.63 -14.87 -4.45
C PRO A 102 0.61 -14.84 -5.60
N ALA A 103 -0.02 -13.70 -5.89
CA ALA A 103 -0.88 -13.53 -7.06
C ALA A 103 -0.10 -13.35 -8.37
N GLY A 104 1.25 -13.27 -8.33
CA GLY A 104 2.05 -13.06 -9.53
C GLY A 104 1.74 -11.74 -10.24
N VAL A 105 1.48 -10.68 -9.48
CA VAL A 105 1.18 -9.36 -10.03
C VAL A 105 2.33 -8.86 -10.92
N THR A 106 1.97 -8.30 -12.07
CA THR A 106 2.94 -7.77 -13.03
C THR A 106 3.02 -6.24 -13.03
N ARG A 107 2.14 -5.58 -12.27
CA ARG A 107 2.09 -4.12 -12.11
C ARG A 107 2.09 -3.79 -10.63
N GLN A 108 3.01 -2.95 -10.17
CA GLN A 108 3.16 -2.73 -8.75
C GLN A 108 3.73 -1.34 -8.41
N LEU A 109 3.10 -0.65 -7.44
CA LEU A 109 3.69 0.47 -6.72
C LEU A 109 4.40 -0.09 -5.49
N ILE A 110 5.70 0.16 -5.35
CA ILE A 110 6.53 -0.38 -4.26
C ILE A 110 7.16 0.76 -3.47
N GLY A 111 6.79 0.86 -2.22
CA GLY A 111 7.45 1.75 -1.27
C GLY A 111 8.76 1.16 -0.74
N VAL A 112 9.79 1.99 -0.71
CA VAL A 112 11.15 1.65 -0.26
C VAL A 112 11.57 2.64 0.82
N ALA A 113 11.69 2.16 2.06
CA ALA A 113 12.00 3.00 3.22
C ALA A 113 13.39 3.71 3.15
N ARG A 114 14.26 3.25 2.28
CA ARG A 114 15.62 3.78 2.11
C ARG A 114 15.87 4.04 0.63
N PRO A 115 16.03 5.31 0.22
CA PRO A 115 16.20 5.68 -1.18
C PRO A 115 17.45 5.08 -1.83
N ASP A 116 18.49 4.77 -1.07
CA ASP A 116 19.70 4.10 -1.54
C ASP A 116 19.47 2.65 -2.03
N PHE A 117 18.34 2.04 -1.68
CA PHE A 117 17.94 0.73 -2.22
C PHE A 117 17.13 0.81 -3.52
N LEU A 118 16.67 1.99 -3.96
CA LEU A 118 15.89 2.11 -5.20
C LEU A 118 16.61 1.51 -6.41
N PRO A 119 17.93 1.79 -6.66
CA PRO A 119 18.64 1.19 -7.78
C PRO A 119 18.72 -0.35 -7.70
N VAL A 120 18.94 -0.89 -6.50
CA VAL A 120 19.03 -2.35 -6.28
C VAL A 120 17.68 -3.02 -6.57
N TYR A 121 16.57 -2.39 -6.13
CA TYR A 121 15.23 -2.88 -6.46
C TYR A 121 14.97 -2.82 -7.96
N ALA A 122 15.33 -1.71 -8.61
CA ALA A 122 15.13 -1.54 -10.05
C ALA A 122 15.89 -2.61 -10.85
N GLU A 123 17.13 -2.90 -10.47
CA GLU A 123 17.94 -3.96 -11.09
C GLU A 123 17.32 -5.34 -10.88
N ALA A 124 16.89 -5.65 -9.65
CA ALA A 124 16.24 -6.92 -9.36
C ALA A 124 14.92 -7.09 -10.14
N ILE A 125 14.10 -6.03 -10.23
CA ILE A 125 12.84 -6.04 -10.95
C ILE A 125 13.03 -6.17 -12.45
N ALA A 126 14.08 -5.54 -13.02
CA ALA A 126 14.41 -5.66 -14.44
C ALA A 126 14.75 -7.11 -14.87
N ALA A 127 15.17 -7.96 -13.91
CA ALA A 127 15.41 -9.38 -14.12
C ALA A 127 14.16 -10.26 -13.93
N LEU A 128 13.02 -9.66 -13.54
CA LEU A 128 11.75 -10.34 -13.31
C LEU A 128 10.73 -9.94 -14.38
N GLU A 129 9.67 -10.72 -14.54
CA GLU A 129 8.64 -10.53 -15.58
C GLU A 129 7.58 -9.49 -15.20
N TYR A 130 8.00 -8.28 -14.73
CA TYR A 130 7.10 -7.18 -14.47
C TYR A 130 6.80 -6.38 -15.75
N GLN A 131 5.56 -5.92 -15.89
CA GLN A 131 5.12 -5.03 -16.97
C GLN A 131 5.33 -3.55 -16.62
N ALA A 132 5.03 -3.17 -15.38
CA ALA A 132 5.21 -1.82 -14.89
C ALA A 132 5.45 -1.82 -13.37
N VAL A 133 6.52 -1.15 -12.95
CA VAL A 133 6.80 -0.95 -11.53
C VAL A 133 7.27 0.49 -11.30
N MET A 134 6.68 1.11 -10.29
CA MET A 134 7.12 2.39 -9.76
C MET A 134 7.63 2.18 -8.34
N LEU A 135 8.87 2.53 -8.10
CA LEU A 135 9.52 2.52 -6.80
C LEU A 135 9.47 3.92 -6.20
N VAL A 136 9.05 4.05 -4.96
CA VAL A 136 8.89 5.35 -4.30
C VAL A 136 9.54 5.36 -2.92
N SER A 137 10.08 6.51 -2.52
CA SER A 137 10.68 6.73 -1.22
C SER A 137 10.53 8.18 -0.82
N GLY A 138 9.87 8.48 0.28
CA GLY A 138 9.83 9.81 0.88
C GLY A 138 11.21 10.23 1.42
N ASP A 139 11.49 11.53 1.49
CA ASP A 139 12.75 12.04 2.06
C ASP A 139 12.84 11.78 3.57
N GLU A 140 11.72 11.87 4.29
CA GLU A 140 11.58 11.24 5.59
C GLU A 140 11.53 9.70 5.42
N PRO A 141 11.88 8.91 6.43
CA PRO A 141 11.91 7.46 6.30
C PRO A 141 10.49 6.89 6.16
N LEU A 142 9.88 7.11 4.98
CA LEU A 142 8.54 6.69 4.59
C LEU A 142 8.61 5.85 3.32
N ASP A 143 8.04 4.65 3.36
CA ASP A 143 7.96 3.75 2.20
C ASP A 143 6.69 4.00 1.35
N GLU A 144 6.39 5.28 1.10
CA GLU A 144 5.26 5.77 0.30
C GLU A 144 5.66 7.07 -0.43
N LEU A 145 4.85 7.56 -1.37
CA LEU A 145 4.91 8.95 -1.79
C LEU A 145 4.44 9.85 -0.63
N SER A 146 5.28 10.79 -0.25
CA SER A 146 5.07 11.63 0.92
C SER A 146 4.21 12.85 0.63
N VAL A 147 3.34 13.19 1.57
CA VAL A 147 2.69 14.50 1.62
C VAL A 147 3.35 15.45 2.65
N CYS A 148 4.45 15.01 3.27
CA CYS A 148 5.20 15.83 4.23
C CYS A 148 6.41 16.51 3.59
N GLY A 149 6.82 16.05 2.41
CA GLY A 149 7.98 16.54 1.67
C GLY A 149 8.12 15.88 0.31
N PRO A 150 9.21 16.16 -0.41
CA PRO A 150 9.49 15.53 -1.69
C PRO A 150 9.75 14.02 -1.53
N SER A 151 9.48 13.28 -2.58
CA SER A 151 9.78 11.85 -2.70
C SER A 151 10.64 11.58 -3.92
N THR A 152 11.49 10.57 -3.85
CA THR A 152 12.15 10.02 -5.02
C THR A 152 11.22 8.97 -5.64
N CYS A 153 10.94 9.12 -6.92
CA CYS A 153 10.15 8.19 -7.72
C CYS A 153 11.01 7.61 -8.83
N LEU A 154 11.05 6.29 -8.95
CA LEU A 154 11.79 5.57 -9.98
C LEU A 154 10.86 4.59 -10.69
N THR A 155 10.35 4.97 -11.85
CA THR A 155 9.69 4.02 -12.75
C THR A 155 10.77 3.16 -13.42
N VAL A 156 10.68 1.84 -13.28
CA VAL A 156 11.69 0.93 -13.83
C VAL A 156 11.81 1.14 -15.34
N GLY A 157 13.04 1.34 -15.81
CA GLY A 157 13.33 1.68 -17.21
C GLY A 157 13.28 3.18 -17.54
N ARG A 158 13.07 4.05 -16.57
CA ARG A 158 13.09 5.53 -16.72
C ARG A 158 14.04 6.18 -15.72
N PRO A 159 14.50 7.41 -15.97
CA PRO A 159 15.24 8.18 -14.97
C PRO A 159 14.42 8.39 -13.70
N ALA A 160 15.10 8.52 -12.56
CA ALA A 160 14.45 8.89 -11.30
C ALA A 160 13.96 10.34 -11.36
N GLU A 161 12.80 10.58 -10.76
CA GLU A 161 12.16 11.89 -10.67
C GLU A 161 11.98 12.29 -9.20
N ARG A 162 11.83 13.58 -8.97
CA ARG A 162 11.46 14.13 -7.66
C ARG A 162 10.04 14.63 -7.76
N LEU A 163 9.19 14.16 -6.86
CA LEU A 163 7.78 14.54 -6.79
C LEU A 163 7.51 15.15 -5.42
N ALA A 164 6.80 16.27 -5.40
CA ALA A 164 6.34 16.92 -4.18
C ALA A 164 4.80 17.02 -4.19
N PRO A 165 4.12 17.02 -3.04
CA PRO A 165 2.65 17.12 -3.00
C PRO A 165 2.13 18.38 -3.71
N GLU A 166 2.87 19.47 -3.65
CA GLU A 166 2.51 20.73 -4.29
C GLU A 166 2.46 20.63 -5.83
N ASP A 167 3.23 19.73 -6.44
CA ASP A 167 3.20 19.49 -7.89
C ASP A 167 1.81 19.02 -8.35
N PHE A 168 1.05 18.47 -7.43
CA PHE A 168 -0.30 17.93 -7.67
C PHE A 168 -1.41 18.77 -7.03
N GLY A 169 -1.08 19.93 -6.46
CA GLY A 169 -2.05 20.80 -5.77
C GLY A 169 -2.46 20.30 -4.38
N LEU A 170 -1.73 19.33 -3.81
CA LEU A 170 -1.95 18.84 -2.45
C LEU A 170 -1.21 19.72 -1.43
N THR A 171 -1.76 19.81 -0.23
CA THR A 171 -1.14 20.56 0.86
C THR A 171 0.01 19.75 1.48
N ARG A 172 1.10 20.45 1.83
CA ARG A 172 2.15 19.83 2.64
C ARG A 172 1.70 19.73 4.09
N HIS A 173 1.83 18.53 4.67
CA HIS A 173 1.46 18.20 6.04
C HIS A 173 2.68 17.95 6.93
N ALA A 174 2.47 17.94 8.25
CA ALA A 174 3.48 17.51 9.19
C ALA A 174 3.48 15.96 9.32
N PRO A 175 4.64 15.30 9.54
CA PRO A 175 4.71 13.85 9.72
C PRO A 175 3.84 13.34 10.87
N GLU A 176 3.61 14.16 11.88
CA GLU A 176 2.76 13.87 13.04
C GLU A 176 1.29 13.66 12.63
N ASP A 177 0.83 14.34 11.57
CA ASP A 177 -0.55 14.24 11.08
C ASP A 177 -0.86 12.87 10.44
N LEU A 178 0.18 12.13 10.06
CA LEU A 178 0.08 10.77 9.52
C LEU A 178 0.33 9.69 10.57
N ARG A 179 0.58 10.04 11.83
CA ARG A 179 0.93 9.08 12.87
C ARG A 179 -0.20 8.11 13.15
N GLY A 180 0.10 6.83 12.98
CA GLY A 180 -0.81 5.73 13.32
C GLY A 180 -0.75 5.34 14.80
N GLY A 181 -1.70 4.51 15.18
CA GLY A 181 -1.85 3.95 16.52
C GLY A 181 -1.93 2.42 16.52
N ASP A 182 -2.69 1.90 17.46
CA ASP A 182 -3.06 0.48 17.49
C ASP A 182 -4.03 0.12 16.35
N PRO A 183 -4.36 -1.17 16.15
CA PRO A 183 -5.24 -1.59 15.07
C PRO A 183 -6.61 -0.92 15.09
N ALA A 184 -7.18 -0.68 16.25
CA ALA A 184 -8.50 -0.05 16.39
C ALA A 184 -8.45 1.42 15.98
N TYR A 185 -7.41 2.15 16.38
CA TYR A 185 -7.18 3.53 15.97
C TYR A 185 -7.02 3.66 14.45
N ASN A 186 -6.19 2.80 13.85
CA ASN A 186 -5.94 2.83 12.41
C ASN A 186 -7.19 2.43 11.61
N ALA A 187 -7.97 1.47 12.10
CA ALA A 187 -9.23 1.07 11.49
C ALA A 187 -10.26 2.21 11.54
N ASP A 188 -10.35 2.93 12.66
CA ASP A 188 -11.24 4.08 12.80
C ASP A 188 -10.83 5.23 11.86
N ALA A 189 -9.53 5.56 11.80
CA ALA A 189 -9.01 6.55 10.87
C ALA A 189 -9.33 6.19 9.40
N LEU A 190 -9.20 4.91 9.03
CA LEU A 190 -9.54 4.45 7.69
C LEU A 190 -11.04 4.56 7.43
N ARG A 191 -11.91 4.22 8.40
CA ARG A 191 -13.36 4.43 8.25
C ARG A 191 -13.72 5.90 8.04
N ARG A 192 -13.11 6.82 8.80
CA ARG A 192 -13.34 8.27 8.63
C ARG A 192 -12.90 8.73 7.26
N LEU A 193 -11.71 8.31 6.78
CA LEU A 193 -11.25 8.57 5.42
C LEU A 193 -12.29 8.13 4.38
N LEU A 194 -12.79 6.89 4.49
CA LEU A 194 -13.79 6.34 3.55
C LEU A 194 -15.17 7.01 3.66
N MET A 195 -15.41 7.76 4.73
CA MET A 195 -16.59 8.62 4.92
C MET A 195 -16.36 10.06 4.44
N GLY A 196 -15.20 10.34 3.82
CA GLY A 196 -14.91 11.64 3.22
C GLY A 196 -14.14 12.62 4.12
N GLU A 197 -13.59 12.16 5.27
CA GLU A 197 -12.73 13.04 6.10
C GLU A 197 -11.54 13.55 5.30
N THR A 198 -11.34 14.88 5.35
CA THR A 198 -10.21 15.57 4.70
C THR A 198 -9.00 15.65 5.62
N GLY A 199 -7.81 15.92 5.07
CA GLY A 199 -6.56 16.11 5.80
C GLY A 199 -5.44 15.22 5.32
N ALA A 200 -4.35 15.14 6.09
CA ALA A 200 -3.11 14.48 5.72
C ALA A 200 -3.28 13.03 5.24
N TYR A 201 -4.12 12.26 5.92
CA TYR A 201 -4.34 10.86 5.54
C TYR A 201 -5.03 10.74 4.18
N ARG A 202 -6.03 11.60 3.90
CA ARG A 202 -6.69 11.63 2.59
C ARG A 202 -5.70 12.01 1.51
N ASP A 203 -4.92 13.08 1.70
CA ASP A 203 -3.98 13.56 0.71
C ASP A 203 -2.89 12.51 0.42
N ALA A 204 -2.38 11.81 1.45
CA ALA A 204 -1.44 10.73 1.28
C ALA A 204 -2.05 9.54 0.49
N VAL A 205 -3.29 9.19 0.77
CA VAL A 205 -3.98 8.13 0.04
C VAL A 205 -4.24 8.53 -1.40
N LEU A 206 -4.68 9.76 -1.67
CA LEU A 206 -4.91 10.24 -3.02
C LEU A 206 -3.64 10.25 -3.86
N LEU A 207 -2.52 10.76 -3.31
CA LEU A 207 -1.24 10.79 -4.02
C LEU A 207 -0.75 9.39 -4.41
N ASN A 208 -0.80 8.47 -3.45
CA ASN A 208 -0.35 7.09 -3.69
C ASN A 208 -1.33 6.28 -4.54
N ALA A 209 -2.64 6.53 -4.44
CA ALA A 209 -3.63 5.92 -5.31
C ALA A 209 -3.47 6.42 -6.76
N GLY A 210 -3.25 7.72 -6.96
CA GLY A 210 -2.98 8.29 -8.27
C GLY A 210 -1.77 7.63 -8.94
N ALA A 211 -0.67 7.49 -8.21
CA ALA A 211 0.51 6.78 -8.71
C ALA A 211 0.23 5.29 -9.02
N ALA A 212 -0.56 4.62 -8.18
CA ALA A 212 -0.94 3.22 -8.41
C ALA A 212 -1.83 3.05 -9.65
N LEU A 213 -2.75 3.98 -9.92
CA LEU A 213 -3.59 4.00 -11.12
C LEU A 213 -2.75 4.20 -12.39
N VAL A 214 -1.70 5.04 -12.34
CA VAL A 214 -0.73 5.18 -13.45
C VAL A 214 0.02 3.87 -13.69
N VAL A 215 0.50 3.23 -12.64
CA VAL A 215 1.19 1.92 -12.74
C VAL A 215 0.26 0.85 -13.31
N ALA A 216 -1.01 0.88 -12.95
CA ALA A 216 -2.02 0.00 -13.49
C ALA A 216 -2.27 0.24 -15.00
N GLY A 217 -1.88 1.40 -15.53
CA GLY A 217 -2.19 1.84 -16.88
C GLY A 217 -3.65 2.31 -17.04
N HIS A 218 -4.26 2.68 -15.93
CA HIS A 218 -5.65 3.16 -15.85
C HIS A 218 -5.71 4.68 -15.99
N ALA A 219 -4.89 5.41 -15.24
CA ALA A 219 -4.74 6.86 -15.35
C ALA A 219 -3.60 7.25 -16.30
N HIS A 220 -3.73 8.40 -16.96
CA HIS A 220 -2.74 8.94 -17.88
C HIS A 220 -1.51 9.47 -17.14
N ASP A 221 -1.72 10.19 -16.04
CA ASP A 221 -0.67 10.72 -15.16
C ASP A 221 -1.17 10.72 -13.70
N VAL A 222 -0.29 11.11 -12.76
CA VAL A 222 -0.59 11.06 -11.33
C VAL A 222 -1.72 12.02 -10.96
N ARG A 223 -1.84 13.17 -11.64
CA ARG A 223 -2.91 14.15 -11.38
C ARG A 223 -4.28 13.59 -11.77
N ASP A 224 -4.36 13.03 -12.96
CA ASP A 224 -5.57 12.33 -13.45
C ASP A 224 -5.99 11.22 -12.47
N GLY A 225 -5.04 10.40 -12.06
CA GLY A 225 -5.31 9.34 -11.06
C GLY A 225 -5.70 9.86 -9.67
N ILE A 226 -5.21 11.03 -9.25
CA ILE A 226 -5.63 11.68 -7.99
C ILE A 226 -7.10 12.13 -8.11
N GLU A 227 -7.50 12.73 -9.23
CA GLU A 227 -8.88 13.18 -9.47
C GLU A 227 -9.85 11.99 -9.44
N GLU A 228 -9.50 10.89 -10.09
CA GLU A 228 -10.30 9.67 -10.09
C GLU A 228 -10.40 9.03 -8.69
N ALA A 229 -9.28 8.94 -7.97
CA ALA A 229 -9.26 8.44 -6.60
C ALA A 229 -10.11 9.31 -5.66
N ALA A 230 -10.08 10.63 -5.85
CA ALA A 230 -10.91 11.56 -5.09
C ALA A 230 -12.39 11.35 -5.39
N GLU A 231 -12.78 11.18 -6.65
CA GLU A 231 -14.16 10.89 -7.03
C GLU A 231 -14.65 9.56 -6.39
N ALA A 232 -13.83 8.51 -6.43
CA ALA A 232 -14.18 7.22 -5.82
C ALA A 232 -14.41 7.33 -4.30
N LEU A 233 -13.61 8.15 -3.58
CA LEU A 233 -13.81 8.43 -2.16
C LEU A 233 -15.07 9.27 -1.92
N ASP A 234 -15.24 10.36 -2.65
CA ASP A 234 -16.34 11.31 -2.44
C ASP A 234 -17.70 10.73 -2.78
N ARG A 235 -17.75 9.79 -3.69
CA ARG A 235 -18.97 9.01 -4.02
C ARG A 235 -19.20 7.83 -3.07
N GLY A 236 -18.27 7.58 -2.13
CA GLY A 236 -18.37 6.50 -1.17
C GLY A 236 -18.16 5.10 -1.76
N LEU A 237 -17.58 4.99 -2.97
CA LEU A 237 -17.37 3.70 -3.65
C LEU A 237 -16.39 2.82 -2.88
N ALA A 238 -15.30 3.39 -2.38
CA ALA A 238 -14.31 2.66 -1.59
C ALA A 238 -14.89 2.17 -0.24
N LYS A 239 -15.82 2.94 0.36
CA LYS A 239 -16.55 2.50 1.56
C LYS A 239 -17.49 1.34 1.25
N ALA A 240 -18.28 1.46 0.19
CA ALA A 240 -19.20 0.40 -0.24
C ALA A 240 -18.44 -0.90 -0.56
N LEU A 241 -17.29 -0.80 -1.23
CA LEU A 241 -16.42 -1.95 -1.50
C LEU A 241 -15.94 -2.61 -0.20
N LEU A 242 -15.48 -1.83 0.80
CA LEU A 242 -15.07 -2.39 2.09
C LEU A 242 -16.22 -3.11 2.78
N ASP A 243 -17.42 -2.51 2.80
CA ASP A 243 -18.59 -3.11 3.43
C ASP A 243 -18.97 -4.45 2.74
N CYS A 244 -18.94 -4.49 1.41
CA CYS A 244 -19.14 -5.72 0.64
C CYS A 244 -18.07 -6.77 0.96
N TRP A 245 -16.81 -6.35 1.02
CA TRP A 245 -15.70 -7.26 1.27
C TRP A 245 -15.72 -7.87 2.67
N ILE A 246 -16.14 -7.11 3.68
CA ILE A 246 -16.31 -7.64 5.05
C ILE A 246 -17.45 -8.66 5.11
N ALA A 247 -18.52 -8.43 4.34
CA ALA A 247 -19.67 -9.34 4.29
C ALA A 247 -19.41 -10.61 3.45
N TYR A 248 -18.48 -10.51 2.49
CA TYR A 248 -18.12 -11.57 1.55
C TYR A 248 -17.48 -12.75 2.27
#